data_a20bd7f605aa528c724124f5adb5f1a3
#
_entry.id   a20bd7f605aa528c724124f5adb5f1a3
#
_cell.length_a   1.000
_cell.length_b   1.000
_cell.length_c   1.000
_cell.angle_alpha   90.00
_cell.angle_beta   90.00
_cell.angle_gamma   90.00
#
_symmetry.space_group_name_H-M   'P 1'
#
loop_
_entity.id
_entity.type
_entity.pdbx_description
1 polymer ?
#
loop_
_entity_poly.entity_id
_entity_poly.type
_entity_poly.pdbx_seq_one_letter_code
_entity_poly.pdbx_strand_id
1 'polypeptide(L)'
;MKVEFSKYQDGLVPAIVQDSETQKVLMLGFMDQAALDATIKEGKVTFFSRSKGRLWTKGEESGNFLLLKEIAVDCDQDTLLIKAEPLGPVCHTGADTCWNEKNHREDFLVCLEEIIQERKQSKPEESYVARLFNKGINKIAQKVGEEAVELVIEAKDHDDSLFLNEAADLLFHYLILLNAKGFDLQDVSRILRERHAEKQSVLKEKAK
;
A
#
# COMPACT_ATOMS: atom_id res chain seq x y z
N MET A 1 -27.30 4.29 3.10
CA MET A 1 -26.52 3.77 4.25
C MET A 1 -27.30 4.13 5.49
N LYS A 2 -27.58 3.17 6.39
CA LYS A 2 -28.34 3.40 7.63
C LYS A 2 -27.41 3.24 8.79
N VAL A 3 -27.34 4.24 9.69
CA VAL A 3 -26.52 4.24 10.90
C VAL A 3 -27.43 4.53 12.09
N GLU A 4 -27.32 3.73 13.15
CA GLU A 4 -28.16 3.80 14.36
C GLU A 4 -27.46 4.64 15.44
N PHE A 5 -27.36 5.96 15.23
CA PHE A 5 -26.76 6.89 16.19
C PHE A 5 -27.42 6.85 17.56
N SER A 6 -28.71 6.48 17.63
CA SER A 6 -29.48 6.42 18.88
C SER A 6 -29.07 5.33 19.85
N LYS A 7 -28.24 4.38 19.41
CA LYS A 7 -27.66 3.37 20.32
C LYS A 7 -26.71 3.97 21.34
N TYR A 8 -26.11 5.11 21.05
CA TYR A 8 -25.24 5.85 21.96
C TYR A 8 -25.99 7.03 22.58
N GLN A 9 -25.83 7.23 23.90
CA GLN A 9 -26.55 8.28 24.64
C GLN A 9 -26.22 9.69 24.14
N ASP A 10 -25.01 9.91 23.64
CA ASP A 10 -24.55 11.18 23.08
C ASP A 10 -24.77 11.28 21.55
N GLY A 11 -25.36 10.26 20.93
CA GLY A 11 -25.59 10.21 19.49
C GLY A 11 -24.32 10.12 18.64
N LEU A 12 -23.18 9.72 19.24
CA LEU A 12 -21.90 9.66 18.59
C LEU A 12 -21.49 8.20 18.37
N VAL A 13 -21.38 7.79 17.11
CA VAL A 13 -20.85 6.47 16.75
C VAL A 13 -19.33 6.51 16.58
N PRO A 14 -18.61 5.45 16.94
CA PRO A 14 -17.20 5.34 16.62
C PRO A 14 -17.00 5.24 15.11
N ALA A 15 -15.97 5.92 14.61
CA ALA A 15 -15.55 5.89 13.22
C ALA A 15 -14.07 5.50 13.15
N ILE A 16 -13.82 4.27 12.75
CA ILE A 16 -12.49 3.72 12.52
C ILE A 16 -12.04 4.18 11.14
N VAL A 17 -10.91 4.87 11.06
CA VAL A 17 -10.33 5.25 9.77
C VAL A 17 -9.18 4.33 9.43
N GLN A 18 -9.28 3.72 8.25
CA GLN A 18 -8.32 2.80 7.69
C GLN A 18 -7.76 3.38 6.39
N ASP A 19 -6.48 3.27 6.17
CA ASP A 19 -5.88 3.61 4.87
C ASP A 19 -6.44 2.69 3.78
N SER A 20 -6.89 3.28 2.68
CA SER A 20 -7.50 2.55 1.56
C SER A 20 -6.55 1.63 0.82
N GLU A 21 -5.23 1.89 0.90
CA GLU A 21 -4.20 1.12 0.22
C GLU A 21 -3.49 0.14 1.15
N THR A 22 -2.97 0.63 2.28
CA THR A 22 -2.19 -0.19 3.21
C THR A 22 -3.06 -1.06 4.11
N GLN A 23 -4.36 -0.75 4.23
CA GLN A 23 -5.31 -1.37 5.15
C GLN A 23 -4.95 -1.17 6.64
N LYS A 24 -4.00 -0.32 6.96
CA LYS A 24 -3.65 0.02 8.35
C LYS A 24 -4.68 0.95 8.96
N VAL A 25 -4.99 0.73 10.24
CA VAL A 25 -5.87 1.62 10.98
C VAL A 25 -5.10 2.89 11.32
N LEU A 26 -5.58 4.03 10.81
CA LEU A 26 -4.93 5.34 10.94
C LEU A 26 -5.29 6.05 12.24
N MET A 27 -6.58 6.06 12.57
CA MET A 27 -7.12 6.69 13.78
C MET A 27 -8.54 6.20 14.06
N LEU A 28 -9.03 6.55 15.26
CA LEU A 28 -10.44 6.46 15.63
C LEU A 28 -10.93 7.86 15.99
N GLY A 29 -12.11 8.21 15.50
CA GLY A 29 -12.85 9.40 15.89
C GLY A 29 -14.30 9.07 16.16
N PHE A 30 -15.12 10.10 16.38
CA PHE A 30 -16.55 9.96 16.63
C PHE A 30 -17.33 10.81 15.65
N MET A 31 -18.46 10.31 15.17
CA MET A 31 -19.34 11.02 14.24
C MET A 31 -20.78 11.02 14.74
N ASP A 32 -21.42 12.16 14.56
CA ASP A 32 -22.89 12.27 14.50
C ASP A 32 -23.35 12.26 13.04
N GLN A 33 -24.63 12.38 12.80
CA GLN A 33 -25.20 12.46 11.44
C GLN A 33 -24.62 13.63 10.65
N ALA A 34 -24.41 14.79 11.29
CA ALA A 34 -23.89 15.97 10.62
C ALA A 34 -22.42 15.79 10.18
N ALA A 35 -21.59 15.14 11.00
CA ALA A 35 -20.21 14.79 10.66
C ALA A 35 -20.14 13.82 9.48
N LEU A 36 -21.02 12.82 9.46
CA LEU A 36 -21.13 11.85 8.36
C LEU A 36 -21.54 12.55 7.06
N ASP A 37 -22.57 13.40 7.11
CA ASP A 37 -23.05 14.14 5.95
C ASP A 37 -22.00 15.09 5.39
N ALA A 38 -21.25 15.79 6.27
CA ALA A 38 -20.14 16.64 5.88
C ALA A 38 -19.01 15.82 5.21
N THR A 39 -18.68 14.66 5.78
CA THR A 39 -17.67 13.74 5.21
C THR A 39 -18.03 13.31 3.80
N ILE A 40 -19.27 12.91 3.58
CA ILE A 40 -19.76 12.46 2.25
C ILE A 40 -19.77 13.64 1.26
N LYS A 41 -20.24 14.82 1.69
CA LYS A 41 -20.38 15.99 0.83
C LYS A 41 -19.02 16.57 0.41
N GLU A 42 -18.08 16.65 1.33
CA GLU A 42 -16.80 17.32 1.10
C GLU A 42 -15.70 16.36 0.63
N GLY A 43 -15.92 15.05 0.71
CA GLY A 43 -14.91 14.04 0.39
C GLY A 43 -13.71 14.03 1.35
N LYS A 44 -13.84 14.64 2.53
CA LYS A 44 -12.83 14.71 3.58
C LYS A 44 -13.39 14.24 4.90
N VAL A 45 -12.64 13.42 5.62
CA VAL A 45 -13.12 12.85 6.88
C VAL A 45 -13.30 13.93 7.94
N THR A 46 -14.55 14.11 8.37
CA THR A 46 -14.99 15.09 9.37
C THR A 46 -15.60 14.33 10.55
N PHE A 47 -15.19 14.69 11.75
CA PHE A 47 -15.64 14.11 13.02
C PHE A 47 -16.43 15.13 13.85
N PHE A 48 -17.09 14.64 14.88
CA PHE A 48 -17.54 15.48 15.96
C PHE A 48 -16.50 15.52 17.09
N SER A 49 -15.95 16.69 17.35
CA SER A 49 -14.99 16.88 18.44
C SER A 49 -15.73 16.98 19.79
N ARG A 50 -15.66 15.94 20.60
CA ARG A 50 -16.28 15.91 21.94
C ARG A 50 -15.75 16.98 22.89
N SER A 51 -14.45 17.33 22.76
CA SER A 51 -13.82 18.35 23.60
C SER A 51 -14.15 19.77 23.19
N LYS A 52 -14.34 20.02 21.89
CA LYS A 52 -14.64 21.36 21.34
C LYS A 52 -16.14 21.56 21.07
N GLY A 53 -16.97 20.50 21.13
CA GLY A 53 -18.42 20.54 20.88
C GLY A 53 -18.80 20.98 19.47
N ARG A 54 -17.96 20.68 18.45
CA ARG A 54 -18.18 21.07 17.06
C ARG A 54 -17.71 20.03 16.06
N LEU A 55 -18.13 20.18 14.82
CA LEU A 55 -17.54 19.45 13.70
C LEU A 55 -16.07 19.83 13.55
N TRP A 56 -15.26 18.83 13.19
CA TRP A 56 -13.82 18.97 13.00
C TRP A 56 -13.37 18.11 11.81
N THR A 57 -12.92 18.76 10.75
CA THR A 57 -12.34 18.06 9.59
C THR A 57 -10.89 17.73 9.87
N LYS A 58 -10.54 16.44 9.78
CA LYS A 58 -9.15 16.03 9.99
C LYS A 58 -8.24 16.70 8.98
N GLY A 59 -7.23 17.38 9.49
CA GLY A 59 -6.31 18.17 8.66
C GLY A 59 -6.67 19.66 8.54
N GLU A 60 -7.74 20.16 9.15
CA GLU A 60 -8.12 21.57 9.04
C GLU A 60 -7.03 22.55 9.52
N GLU A 61 -6.18 22.13 10.47
CA GLU A 61 -5.06 22.93 10.99
C GLU A 61 -3.71 22.53 10.36
N SER A 62 -3.49 21.23 10.11
CA SER A 62 -2.19 20.70 9.66
C SER A 62 -2.02 20.61 8.14
N GLY A 63 -3.10 20.69 7.38
CA GLY A 63 -3.11 20.38 5.94
C GLY A 63 -3.12 18.88 5.61
N ASN A 64 -2.90 17.99 6.58
CA ASN A 64 -2.88 16.54 6.40
C ASN A 64 -4.30 16.00 6.45
N PHE A 65 -5.04 16.17 5.34
CA PHE A 65 -6.41 15.68 5.20
C PHE A 65 -6.45 14.15 5.01
N LEU A 66 -7.60 13.58 5.33
CA LEU A 66 -7.98 12.21 5.00
C LEU A 66 -9.03 12.26 3.91
N LEU A 67 -8.67 11.88 2.68
CA LEU A 67 -9.60 11.88 1.54
C LEU A 67 -10.46 10.63 1.57
N LEU A 68 -11.77 10.80 1.61
CA LEU A 68 -12.73 9.71 1.64
C LEU A 68 -12.64 8.85 0.36
N LYS A 69 -12.57 7.52 0.52
CA LYS A 69 -12.69 6.53 -0.57
C LYS A 69 -13.93 5.67 -0.43
N GLU A 70 -14.19 5.15 0.76
CA GLU A 70 -15.32 4.25 1.02
C GLU A 70 -15.79 4.40 2.48
N ILE A 71 -17.08 4.19 2.71
CA ILE A 71 -17.65 4.07 4.06
C ILE A 71 -18.42 2.75 4.13
N ALA A 72 -18.10 1.94 5.11
CA ALA A 72 -18.88 0.76 5.49
C ALA A 72 -19.47 0.96 6.89
N VAL A 73 -20.62 0.33 7.10
CA VAL A 73 -21.29 0.28 8.40
C VAL A 73 -21.20 -1.16 8.88
N ASP A 74 -20.98 -1.38 10.15
CA ASP A 74 -20.91 -2.74 10.72
C ASP A 74 -22.27 -3.46 10.74
N CYS A 75 -22.29 -4.70 11.21
CA CYS A 75 -23.45 -5.58 11.09
C CYS A 75 -24.66 -5.14 11.93
N ASP A 76 -24.47 -4.40 13.01
CA ASP A 76 -25.53 -3.89 13.89
C ASP A 76 -25.70 -2.37 13.81
N GLN A 77 -25.06 -1.74 12.79
CA GLN A 77 -25.28 -0.38 12.33
C GLN A 77 -24.88 0.73 13.31
N ASP A 78 -23.92 0.48 14.17
CA ASP A 78 -23.51 1.46 15.19
C ASP A 78 -22.01 1.84 15.15
N THR A 79 -21.26 1.29 14.18
CA THR A 79 -19.84 1.63 13.97
C THR A 79 -19.56 1.89 12.48
N LEU A 80 -18.73 2.88 12.20
CA LEU A 80 -18.29 3.21 10.84
C LEU A 80 -16.86 2.74 10.60
N LEU A 81 -16.62 2.06 9.47
CA LEU A 81 -15.30 1.87 8.89
C LEU A 81 -15.15 2.81 7.68
N ILE A 82 -14.25 3.75 7.78
CA ILE A 82 -13.96 4.74 6.75
C ILE A 82 -12.63 4.41 6.11
N LYS A 83 -12.63 4.04 4.83
CA LYS A 83 -11.41 3.91 4.06
C LYS A 83 -11.06 5.26 3.46
N ALA A 84 -9.87 5.73 3.74
CA ALA A 84 -9.40 7.05 3.33
C ALA A 84 -7.96 6.99 2.82
N GLU A 85 -7.61 7.97 1.99
CA GLU A 85 -6.25 8.24 1.56
C GLU A 85 -5.69 9.39 2.41
N PRO A 86 -4.63 9.15 3.22
CA PRO A 86 -3.99 10.21 3.98
C PRO A 86 -3.06 11.06 3.10
N LEU A 87 -3.16 12.38 3.18
CA LEU A 87 -2.25 13.31 2.49
C LEU A 87 -0.96 13.60 3.29
N GLY A 88 -0.74 12.90 4.39
CA GLY A 88 0.43 13.06 5.26
C GLY A 88 0.20 12.42 6.62
N PRO A 89 1.09 12.63 7.58
CA PRO A 89 0.99 12.08 8.92
C PRO A 89 -0.36 12.37 9.58
N VAL A 90 -0.99 11.32 10.11
CA VAL A 90 -2.35 11.44 10.66
C VAL A 90 -2.32 11.91 12.11
N CYS A 91 -1.35 11.47 12.91
CA CYS A 91 -1.26 11.84 14.31
C CYS A 91 -0.79 13.30 14.48
N HIS A 92 -1.28 13.97 15.52
CA HIS A 92 -0.82 15.33 15.89
C HIS A 92 0.66 15.35 16.35
N THR A 93 1.25 14.21 16.69
CA THR A 93 2.67 14.06 17.03
C THR A 93 3.57 13.98 15.79
N GLY A 94 3.01 13.95 14.59
CA GLY A 94 3.74 13.76 13.33
C GLY A 94 3.91 12.29 12.92
N ALA A 95 3.36 11.34 13.69
CA ALA A 95 3.36 9.92 13.31
C ALA A 95 2.27 9.62 12.25
N ASP A 96 2.51 8.60 11.42
CA ASP A 96 1.58 8.23 10.34
C ASP A 96 0.24 7.74 10.87
N THR A 97 0.22 7.06 12.03
CA THR A 97 -0.99 6.60 12.68
C THR A 97 -1.05 7.05 14.16
N CYS A 98 -2.23 7.01 14.77
CA CYS A 98 -2.40 7.31 16.19
C CYS A 98 -1.80 6.22 17.12
N TRP A 99 -1.37 5.09 16.56
CA TRP A 99 -0.70 3.98 17.27
C TRP A 99 0.81 3.97 17.06
N ASN A 100 1.38 5.04 16.47
CA ASN A 100 2.80 5.17 16.16
C ASN A 100 3.34 4.08 15.21
N GLU A 101 2.46 3.55 14.38
CA GLU A 101 2.84 2.62 13.32
C GLU A 101 3.16 3.41 12.03
N LYS A 102 4.15 2.96 11.28
CA LYS A 102 4.42 3.49 9.95
C LYS A 102 3.33 3.05 8.98
N ASN A 103 2.77 3.98 8.23
CA ASN A 103 1.74 3.73 7.22
C ASN A 103 2.35 3.58 5.83
N HIS A 104 3.11 2.53 5.61
CA HIS A 104 3.58 2.14 4.29
C HIS A 104 3.09 0.72 4.00
N ARG A 105 2.92 0.40 2.74
CA ARG A 105 2.70 -0.99 2.34
C ARG A 105 3.90 -1.79 2.82
N GLU A 106 3.65 -2.75 3.69
CA GLU A 106 4.59 -3.84 3.93
C GLU A 106 4.50 -4.84 2.76
N ASP A 107 4.65 -4.33 1.54
CA ASP A 107 4.99 -5.20 0.43
C ASP A 107 6.47 -5.54 0.59
N PHE A 108 6.74 -6.77 0.99
CA PHE A 108 8.12 -7.23 1.21
C PHE A 108 8.99 -6.96 -0.03
N LEU A 109 8.42 -6.98 -1.23
CA LEU A 109 9.16 -6.69 -2.45
C LEU A 109 9.59 -5.22 -2.52
N VAL A 110 8.76 -4.28 -2.05
CA VAL A 110 9.14 -2.87 -1.94
C VAL A 110 10.25 -2.70 -0.90
N CYS A 111 10.11 -3.31 0.28
CA CYS A 111 11.19 -3.30 1.28
C CYS A 111 12.48 -3.93 0.74
N LEU A 112 12.37 -4.99 -0.07
CA LEU A 112 13.53 -5.65 -0.67
C LEU A 112 14.23 -4.74 -1.69
N GLU A 113 13.49 -3.96 -2.47
CA GLU A 113 14.04 -2.96 -3.38
C GLU A 113 14.80 -1.86 -2.61
N GLU A 114 14.25 -1.38 -1.49
CA GLU A 114 14.94 -0.44 -0.59
C GLU A 114 16.25 -1.04 -0.04
N ILE A 115 16.21 -2.28 0.43
CA ILE A 115 17.40 -3.00 0.91
C ILE A 115 18.44 -3.17 -0.21
N ILE A 116 18.03 -3.47 -1.43
CA ILE A 116 18.91 -3.56 -2.60
C ILE A 116 19.58 -2.21 -2.87
N GLN A 117 18.82 -1.12 -2.83
CA GLN A 117 19.33 0.22 -3.04
C GLN A 117 20.34 0.65 -1.96
N GLU A 118 20.07 0.32 -0.71
CA GLU A 118 21.03 0.57 0.40
C GLU A 118 22.30 -0.25 0.24
N ARG A 119 22.18 -1.56 0.00
CA ARG A 119 23.31 -2.46 -0.14
C ARG A 119 24.16 -2.18 -1.37
N LYS A 120 23.62 -1.57 -2.40
CA LYS A 120 24.38 -1.09 -3.57
C LYS A 120 25.48 -0.08 -3.17
N GLN A 121 25.26 0.69 -2.10
CA GLN A 121 26.22 1.68 -1.57
C GLN A 121 27.22 1.07 -0.56
N SER A 122 27.04 -0.19 -0.19
CA SER A 122 27.94 -0.88 0.74
C SER A 122 29.26 -1.26 0.08
N LYS A 123 30.24 -1.64 0.91
CA LYS A 123 31.51 -2.18 0.38
C LYS A 123 31.29 -3.56 -0.24
N PRO A 124 31.97 -3.89 -1.36
CA PRO A 124 31.84 -5.20 -2.00
C PRO A 124 32.21 -6.39 -1.09
N GLU A 125 33.06 -6.19 -0.08
CA GLU A 125 33.46 -7.22 0.89
C GLU A 125 32.32 -7.58 1.84
N GLU A 126 31.41 -6.63 2.10
CA GLU A 126 30.35 -6.74 3.11
C GLU A 126 29.00 -7.16 2.52
N SER A 127 28.79 -7.01 1.19
CA SER A 127 27.50 -7.22 0.55
C SER A 127 27.62 -7.96 -0.78
N TYR A 128 26.80 -9.01 -0.93
CA TYR A 128 26.64 -9.70 -2.22
C TYR A 128 26.12 -8.75 -3.30
N VAL A 129 25.13 -7.92 -2.97
CA VAL A 129 24.54 -6.93 -3.88
C VAL A 129 25.62 -5.96 -4.36
N ALA A 130 26.42 -5.38 -3.43
CA ALA A 130 27.52 -4.48 -3.78
C ALA A 130 28.55 -5.16 -4.71
N ARG A 131 28.91 -6.42 -4.43
CA ARG A 131 29.81 -7.20 -5.30
C ARG A 131 29.25 -7.36 -6.70
N LEU A 132 27.94 -7.61 -6.81
CA LEU A 132 27.28 -7.83 -8.09
C LEU A 132 27.23 -6.54 -8.91
N PHE A 133 26.90 -5.41 -8.27
CA PHE A 133 26.94 -4.09 -8.92
C PHE A 133 28.37 -3.72 -9.36
N ASN A 134 29.39 -4.02 -8.56
CA ASN A 134 30.78 -3.76 -8.91
C ASN A 134 31.25 -4.59 -10.13
N LYS A 135 30.69 -5.79 -10.34
CA LYS A 135 30.96 -6.60 -11.55
C LYS A 135 30.23 -6.09 -12.79
N GLY A 136 29.29 -5.17 -12.63
CA GLY A 136 28.60 -4.47 -13.70
C GLY A 136 27.40 -5.20 -14.29
N ILE A 137 26.71 -4.50 -15.18
CA ILE A 137 25.41 -4.92 -15.74
C ILE A 137 25.43 -6.30 -16.43
N ASN A 138 26.54 -6.63 -17.10
CA ASN A 138 26.64 -7.92 -17.79
C ASN A 138 26.57 -9.10 -16.81
N LYS A 139 27.20 -8.98 -15.63
CA LYS A 139 27.16 -10.04 -14.62
C LYS A 139 25.79 -10.09 -13.94
N ILE A 140 25.13 -8.96 -13.72
CA ILE A 140 23.76 -8.90 -13.22
C ILE A 140 22.81 -9.59 -14.19
N ALA A 141 22.88 -9.25 -15.48
CA ALA A 141 22.03 -9.86 -16.52
C ALA A 141 22.31 -11.36 -16.69
N GLN A 142 23.59 -11.78 -16.59
CA GLN A 142 23.97 -13.19 -16.59
C GLN A 142 23.28 -13.95 -15.46
N LYS A 143 23.26 -13.41 -14.24
CA LYS A 143 22.60 -14.03 -13.08
C LYS A 143 21.09 -14.21 -13.32
N VAL A 144 20.40 -13.21 -13.83
CA VAL A 144 18.97 -13.36 -14.18
C VAL A 144 18.76 -14.51 -15.17
N GLY A 145 19.66 -14.67 -16.18
CA GLY A 145 19.58 -15.76 -17.13
C GLY A 145 19.85 -17.13 -16.51
N GLU A 146 20.84 -17.24 -15.61
CA GLU A 146 21.16 -18.47 -14.86
C GLU A 146 19.94 -18.92 -14.05
N GLU A 147 19.39 -18.06 -13.18
CA GLU A 147 18.23 -18.37 -12.33
C GLU A 147 16.97 -18.70 -13.15
N ALA A 148 16.77 -18.04 -14.30
CA ALA A 148 15.66 -18.36 -15.17
C ALA A 148 15.77 -19.77 -15.77
N VAL A 149 16.98 -20.25 -16.10
CA VAL A 149 17.20 -21.59 -16.59
C VAL A 149 17.01 -22.63 -15.48
N GLU A 150 17.54 -22.35 -14.28
CA GLU A 150 17.40 -23.22 -13.11
C GLU A 150 15.92 -23.37 -12.72
N LEU A 151 15.16 -22.27 -12.67
CA LEU A 151 13.71 -22.32 -12.47
C LEU A 151 12.98 -23.20 -13.50
N VAL A 152 13.35 -23.13 -14.78
CA VAL A 152 12.73 -23.97 -15.84
C VAL A 152 13.07 -25.44 -15.66
N ILE A 153 14.25 -25.77 -15.16
CA ILE A 153 14.67 -27.14 -14.85
C ILE A 153 13.81 -27.67 -13.69
N GLU A 154 13.77 -26.95 -12.58
CA GLU A 154 13.03 -27.36 -11.38
C GLU A 154 11.51 -27.41 -11.61
N ALA A 155 10.98 -26.62 -12.55
CA ALA A 155 9.56 -26.68 -12.93
C ALA A 155 9.12 -28.03 -13.53
N LYS A 156 10.05 -28.89 -13.91
CA LYS A 156 9.78 -30.26 -14.46
C LYS A 156 9.91 -31.35 -13.42
N ASP A 157 10.52 -31.05 -12.30
CA ASP A 157 10.69 -31.95 -11.19
C ASP A 157 9.53 -31.85 -10.19
N HIS A 158 9.51 -32.71 -9.19
CA HIS A 158 8.42 -32.82 -8.23
C HIS A 158 8.80 -32.19 -6.86
N ASP A 159 9.90 -31.43 -6.77
CA ASP A 159 10.34 -30.76 -5.56
C ASP A 159 9.91 -29.29 -5.57
N ASP A 160 8.74 -29.04 -4.99
CA ASP A 160 8.20 -27.67 -4.88
C ASP A 160 9.13 -26.71 -4.11
N SER A 161 9.98 -27.23 -3.22
CA SER A 161 10.90 -26.41 -2.44
C SER A 161 12.06 -25.88 -3.29
N LEU A 162 12.63 -26.73 -4.15
CA LEU A 162 13.67 -26.31 -5.10
C LEU A 162 13.10 -25.31 -6.10
N PHE A 163 11.92 -25.60 -6.67
CA PHE A 163 11.25 -24.68 -7.59
C PHE A 163 11.02 -23.29 -6.96
N LEU A 164 10.54 -23.22 -5.71
CA LEU A 164 10.28 -21.96 -5.03
C LEU A 164 11.58 -21.19 -4.70
N ASN A 165 12.67 -21.90 -4.41
CA ASN A 165 13.97 -21.27 -4.20
C ASN A 165 14.47 -20.59 -5.47
N GLU A 166 14.46 -21.30 -6.61
CA GLU A 166 14.87 -20.71 -7.89
C GLU A 166 13.96 -19.56 -8.34
N ALA A 167 12.65 -19.66 -8.06
CA ALA A 167 11.72 -18.57 -8.31
C ALA A 167 12.06 -17.33 -7.48
N ALA A 168 12.45 -17.51 -6.22
CA ALA A 168 12.87 -16.42 -5.34
C ALA A 168 14.19 -15.79 -5.80
N ASP A 169 15.18 -16.63 -6.20
CA ASP A 169 16.48 -16.16 -6.68
C ASP A 169 16.34 -15.41 -8.02
N LEU A 170 15.51 -15.91 -8.93
CA LEU A 170 15.17 -15.18 -10.16
C LEU A 170 14.56 -13.81 -9.86
N LEU A 171 13.56 -13.75 -8.97
CA LEU A 171 12.92 -12.49 -8.60
C LEU A 171 13.90 -11.53 -7.95
N PHE A 172 14.75 -12.01 -7.05
CA PHE A 172 15.78 -11.19 -6.39
C PHE A 172 16.77 -10.58 -7.39
N HIS A 173 17.32 -11.39 -8.29
CA HIS A 173 18.24 -10.91 -9.33
C HIS A 173 17.56 -10.01 -10.35
N TYR A 174 16.26 -10.23 -10.61
CA TYR A 174 15.47 -9.34 -11.46
C TYR A 174 15.30 -7.95 -10.84
N LEU A 175 15.00 -7.85 -9.53
CA LEU A 175 14.95 -6.57 -8.81
C LEU A 175 16.30 -5.84 -8.84
N ILE A 176 17.43 -6.57 -8.67
CA ILE A 176 18.76 -6.00 -8.83
C ILE A 176 18.99 -5.45 -10.25
N LEU A 177 18.52 -6.16 -11.27
CA LEU A 177 18.64 -5.72 -12.66
C LEU A 177 17.79 -4.46 -12.93
N LEU A 178 16.55 -4.41 -12.42
CA LEU A 178 15.71 -3.21 -12.50
C LEU A 178 16.41 -2.01 -11.86
N ASN A 179 16.90 -2.17 -10.63
CA ASN A 179 17.64 -1.12 -9.92
C ASN A 179 18.91 -0.67 -10.68
N ALA A 180 19.64 -1.61 -11.30
CA ALA A 180 20.81 -1.28 -12.13
C ALA A 180 20.44 -0.45 -13.37
N LYS A 181 19.21 -0.58 -13.87
CA LYS A 181 18.66 0.19 -15.00
C LYS A 181 17.94 1.45 -14.58
N GLY A 182 17.79 1.73 -13.28
CA GLY A 182 17.07 2.88 -12.73
C GLY A 182 15.56 2.75 -12.73
N PHE A 183 15.05 1.52 -12.73
CA PHE A 183 13.63 1.18 -12.64
C PHE A 183 13.33 0.41 -11.35
N ASP A 184 12.04 0.30 -11.03
CA ASP A 184 11.50 -0.49 -9.93
C ASP A 184 10.39 -1.46 -10.41
N LEU A 185 9.87 -2.27 -9.50
CA LEU A 185 8.79 -3.22 -9.79
C LEU A 185 7.47 -2.51 -10.13
N GLN A 186 7.27 -1.28 -9.64
CA GLN A 186 6.08 -0.50 -9.96
C GLN A 186 6.05 -0.06 -11.42
N ASP A 187 7.22 0.27 -12.01
CA ASP A 187 7.34 0.57 -13.43
C ASP A 187 6.90 -0.61 -14.30
N VAL A 188 7.33 -1.83 -13.94
CA VAL A 188 6.92 -3.05 -14.62
C VAL A 188 5.42 -3.30 -14.43
N SER A 189 4.92 -3.14 -13.21
CA SER A 189 3.50 -3.29 -12.89
C SER A 189 2.62 -2.32 -13.67
N ARG A 190 3.09 -1.07 -13.87
CA ARG A 190 2.40 -0.06 -14.68
C ARG A 190 2.22 -0.54 -16.12
N ILE A 191 3.27 -1.03 -16.77
CA ILE A 191 3.20 -1.57 -18.13
C ILE A 191 2.22 -2.76 -18.23
N LEU A 192 2.22 -3.63 -17.23
CA LEU A 192 1.29 -4.77 -17.21
C LEU A 192 -0.17 -4.33 -17.06
N ARG A 193 -0.44 -3.31 -16.23
CA ARG A 193 -1.79 -2.73 -16.07
C ARG A 193 -2.27 -2.07 -17.37
N GLU A 194 -1.42 -1.30 -18.04
CA GLU A 194 -1.73 -0.66 -19.33
C GLU A 194 -2.12 -1.71 -20.37
N ARG A 195 -1.31 -2.77 -20.54
CA ARG A 195 -1.60 -3.88 -21.45
C ARG A 195 -2.89 -4.61 -21.10
N HIS A 196 -3.20 -4.77 -19.80
CA HIS A 196 -4.44 -5.39 -19.37
C HIS A 196 -5.65 -4.52 -19.70
N ALA A 197 -5.58 -3.20 -19.47
CA ALA A 197 -6.66 -2.25 -19.79
C ALA A 197 -6.93 -2.19 -21.28
N GLU A 198 -5.91 -2.17 -22.14
CA GLU A 198 -6.06 -2.20 -23.60
C GLU A 198 -6.81 -3.46 -24.08
N LYS A 199 -6.44 -4.64 -23.54
CA LYS A 199 -7.13 -5.89 -23.87
C LYS A 199 -8.62 -5.87 -23.46
N GLN A 200 -8.92 -5.28 -22.31
CA GLN A 200 -10.31 -5.15 -21.82
C GLN A 200 -11.15 -4.21 -22.70
N SER A 201 -10.58 -3.11 -23.22
CA SER A 201 -11.27 -2.19 -24.11
C SER A 201 -11.61 -2.85 -25.45
N VAL A 202 -10.67 -3.57 -26.04
CA VAL A 202 -10.86 -4.33 -27.30
C VAL A 202 -11.93 -5.43 -27.14
N LEU A 203 -11.98 -6.11 -25.99
CA LEU A 203 -13.01 -7.14 -25.74
C LEU A 203 -14.43 -6.53 -25.60
N LYS A 204 -14.54 -5.36 -24.97
CA LYS A 204 -15.82 -4.64 -24.84
C LYS A 204 -16.33 -4.09 -26.19
N GLU A 205 -15.43 -3.69 -27.10
CA GLU A 205 -15.81 -3.26 -28.46
C GLU A 205 -16.28 -4.41 -29.34
N LYS A 206 -15.69 -5.62 -29.17
CA LYS A 206 -16.12 -6.83 -29.92
C LYS A 206 -17.41 -7.46 -29.40
N ALA A 207 -17.85 -7.10 -28.20
CA ALA A 207 -19.10 -7.60 -27.58
C ALA A 207 -20.32 -6.69 -27.83
N LYS A 208 -20.15 -5.59 -28.53
CA LYS A 208 -21.20 -4.70 -29.04
C LYS A 208 -21.53 -4.98 -30.51
#